data_e8cf53196f98ba3f3f1268bb5e7008b8
#
_entry.id   e8cf53196f98ba3f3f1268bb5e7008b8
#
_cell.length_a   1.000
_cell.length_b   1.000
_cell.length_c   1.000
_cell.angle_alpha   90.00
_cell.angle_beta   90.00
_cell.angle_gamma   90.00
#
_symmetry.space_group_name_H-M   'P 1'
#
loop_
_entity.id
_entity.type
_entity.pdbx_description
1 polymer ?
#
loop_
_entity_poly.entity_id
_entity_poly.type
_entity_poly.pdbx_seq_one_letter_code
_entity_poly.pdbx_strand_id
1 'polypeptide(L)'
;MNIKAISTNIGKALIINALFMFISLMISILNGFDSAFTPLLISFLVTTLTGMFPFIFVKDRPSTSLHSGFLTIVLSWLLSFIFGMLPYVLWGGEFTLMNAWFESVSGYTTTGSTILNDIEALPKSLLFWRSSTHFIGGLGVVVFLLMILPDRSPFKLKLTHLELSSLSKEGYKYQSGKTSRVMLSVYLGLTAAETLCLWAAGMSLFDAVNHAFSTVATGGFSTKNTSIMYFDSPVIDIIITVFMALSAMHFGVIFACFAKRSLKPLNHSVTKYYFGVIAVACVMTAFSLKLQGGYSSWGKSFLDSAFQTVSYITTTGFGQADNSGWPLLANTILIVLAIHCGCSGSTTGGIKADRMYISLKAIWGDFQKRLHPSSLFRTRVGGRVLVEDTVNSVFLYIVLYIFVLFLSFVAVLICGLDIADAFSGTIASLGNVGPGIGQIGTMGNYSEFPAIAKFIFTIDMFFGRVEIFPILIVFSMIGNRQK
;
A
#
# COMPACT_ATOMS: atom_id res chain seq x y z
N MET A 1 16.61 -25.98 -1.41
CA MET A 1 16.51 -24.51 -1.26
C MET A 1 17.74 -23.88 -1.87
N ASN A 2 17.57 -22.94 -2.83
CA ASN A 2 18.70 -22.37 -3.54
C ASN A 2 19.13 -21.04 -2.91
N ILE A 3 20.01 -21.10 -1.92
CA ILE A 3 20.49 -19.94 -1.15
C ILE A 3 21.17 -18.91 -2.08
N LYS A 4 21.87 -19.36 -3.11
CA LYS A 4 22.58 -18.50 -4.07
C LYS A 4 21.59 -17.57 -4.83
N ALA A 5 20.47 -18.12 -5.30
CA ALA A 5 19.45 -17.33 -6.00
C ALA A 5 18.72 -16.36 -5.06
N ILE A 6 18.45 -16.80 -3.82
CA ILE A 6 17.82 -15.98 -2.78
C ILE A 6 18.71 -14.78 -2.46
N SER A 7 19.99 -14.99 -2.14
CA SER A 7 20.91 -13.92 -1.78
C SER A 7 21.12 -12.89 -2.90
N THR A 8 21.22 -13.34 -4.16
CA THR A 8 21.37 -12.43 -5.31
C THR A 8 20.14 -11.52 -5.49
N ASN A 9 18.93 -12.05 -5.31
CA ASN A 9 17.72 -11.25 -5.44
C ASN A 9 17.53 -10.28 -4.28
N ILE A 10 17.86 -10.69 -3.06
CA ILE A 10 17.94 -9.80 -1.88
C ILE A 10 18.95 -8.68 -2.13
N GLY A 11 20.14 -9.02 -2.66
CA GLY A 11 21.15 -8.03 -3.00
C GLY A 11 20.64 -6.94 -3.95
N LYS A 12 19.84 -7.32 -4.98
CA LYS A 12 19.19 -6.33 -5.88
C LYS A 12 18.27 -5.38 -5.12
N ALA A 13 17.47 -5.90 -4.18
CA ALA A 13 16.58 -5.08 -3.36
C ALA A 13 17.36 -4.07 -2.51
N LEU A 14 18.42 -4.51 -1.85
CA LEU A 14 19.27 -3.65 -1.04
C LEU A 14 20.01 -2.59 -1.88
N ILE A 15 20.42 -2.91 -3.11
CA ILE A 15 21.03 -1.93 -4.02
C ILE A 15 20.03 -0.85 -4.42
N ILE A 16 18.74 -1.19 -4.62
CA ILE A 16 17.69 -0.18 -4.87
C ILE A 16 17.55 0.74 -3.65
N ASN A 17 17.51 0.17 -2.44
CA ASN A 17 17.47 0.97 -1.20
C ASN A 17 18.68 1.89 -1.09
N ALA A 18 19.88 1.38 -1.34
CA ALA A 18 21.12 2.15 -1.34
C ALA A 18 21.10 3.29 -2.36
N LEU A 19 20.53 3.09 -3.55
CA LEU A 19 20.39 4.16 -4.56
C LEU A 19 19.56 5.33 -4.03
N PHE A 20 18.43 5.06 -3.38
CA PHE A 20 17.59 6.13 -2.82
C PHE A 20 18.23 6.77 -1.57
N MET A 21 18.98 6.00 -0.75
CA MET A 21 19.80 6.58 0.32
C MET A 21 20.88 7.52 -0.25
N PHE A 22 21.50 7.16 -1.38
CA PHE A 22 22.46 8.02 -2.07
C PHE A 22 21.81 9.31 -2.59
N ILE A 23 20.61 9.25 -3.14
CA ILE A 23 19.87 10.45 -3.57
C ILE A 23 19.54 11.32 -2.35
N SER A 24 19.10 10.72 -1.23
CA SER A 24 18.89 11.44 0.04
C SER A 24 20.16 12.12 0.54
N LEU A 25 21.31 11.44 0.44
CA LEU A 25 22.61 12.00 0.77
C LEU A 25 22.98 13.21 -0.12
N MET A 26 22.69 13.14 -1.42
CA MET A 26 22.89 14.29 -2.32
C MET A 26 22.01 15.47 -1.93
N ILE A 27 20.75 15.23 -1.52
CA ILE A 27 19.86 16.28 -0.99
C ILE A 27 20.46 16.92 0.28
N SER A 28 21.05 16.12 1.19
CA SER A 28 21.74 16.62 2.37
C SER A 28 22.91 17.54 2.00
N ILE A 29 23.72 17.17 1.02
CA ILE A 29 24.84 18.00 0.53
C ILE A 29 24.32 19.31 -0.04
N LEU A 30 23.26 19.27 -0.86
CA LEU A 30 22.66 20.47 -1.45
C LEU A 30 22.03 21.42 -0.41
N ASN A 31 21.63 20.91 0.75
CA ASN A 31 21.12 21.72 1.88
C ASN A 31 22.21 22.06 2.92
N GLY A 32 23.48 22.01 2.55
CA GLY A 32 24.59 22.46 3.38
C GLY A 32 25.02 21.44 4.45
N PHE A 33 24.97 20.16 4.15
CA PHE A 33 25.29 19.06 5.07
C PHE A 33 24.40 19.06 6.31
N ASP A 34 23.09 18.85 6.09
CA ASP A 34 22.11 18.80 7.18
C ASP A 34 22.43 17.69 8.21
N SER A 35 21.73 17.69 9.35
CA SER A 35 22.01 16.77 10.47
C SER A 35 21.90 15.27 10.14
N ALA A 36 21.26 14.93 9.01
CA ALA A 36 21.13 13.53 8.57
C ALA A 36 22.28 13.08 7.64
N PHE A 37 23.26 13.95 7.30
CA PHE A 37 24.36 13.58 6.40
C PHE A 37 25.12 12.32 6.88
N THR A 38 25.64 12.34 8.11
CA THR A 38 26.41 11.21 8.67
C THR A 38 25.55 9.93 8.81
N PRO A 39 24.32 9.99 9.37
CA PRO A 39 23.39 8.86 9.37
C PRO A 39 23.14 8.24 7.99
N LEU A 40 22.86 9.07 7.00
CA LEU A 40 22.61 8.61 5.63
C LEU A 40 23.86 8.02 4.97
N LEU A 41 25.04 8.62 5.18
CA LEU A 41 26.30 8.11 4.64
C LEU A 41 26.63 6.72 5.17
N ILE A 42 26.55 6.54 6.48
CA ILE A 42 26.81 5.23 7.12
C ILE A 42 25.78 4.19 6.61
N SER A 43 24.48 4.55 6.60
CA SER A 43 23.42 3.66 6.13
C SER A 43 23.60 3.27 4.68
N PHE A 44 23.94 4.22 3.81
CA PHE A 44 24.26 3.98 2.40
C PHE A 44 25.43 3.01 2.23
N LEU A 45 26.54 3.23 2.92
CA LEU A 45 27.72 2.37 2.83
C LEU A 45 27.43 0.95 3.30
N VAL A 46 26.79 0.79 4.47
CA VAL A 46 26.46 -0.53 5.02
C VAL A 46 25.48 -1.26 4.11
N THR A 47 24.43 -0.58 3.62
CA THR A 47 23.44 -1.18 2.72
C THR A 47 24.05 -1.58 1.38
N THR A 48 24.92 -0.72 0.82
CA THR A 48 25.64 -1.00 -0.44
C THR A 48 26.57 -2.20 -0.32
N LEU A 49 27.40 -2.23 0.73
CA LEU A 49 28.33 -3.34 0.95
C LEU A 49 27.59 -4.68 1.11
N THR A 50 26.52 -4.69 1.91
CA THR A 50 25.68 -5.88 2.10
C THR A 50 24.97 -6.28 0.81
N GLY A 51 24.43 -5.32 0.05
CA GLY A 51 23.75 -5.57 -1.21
C GLY A 51 24.66 -6.06 -2.32
N MET A 52 25.91 -5.62 -2.36
CA MET A 52 26.91 -6.05 -3.35
C MET A 52 27.53 -7.41 -3.06
N PHE A 53 27.57 -7.83 -1.79
CA PHE A 53 28.18 -9.07 -1.36
C PHE A 53 27.79 -10.30 -2.19
N PRO A 54 26.48 -10.58 -2.48
CA PRO A 54 26.11 -11.73 -3.29
C PRO A 54 26.64 -11.67 -4.73
N PHE A 55 26.82 -10.49 -5.31
CA PHE A 55 27.30 -10.34 -6.70
C PHE A 55 28.79 -10.65 -6.84
N ILE A 56 29.55 -10.46 -5.76
CA ILE A 56 31.00 -10.74 -5.73
C ILE A 56 31.24 -12.24 -5.49
N PHE A 57 30.50 -12.86 -4.57
CA PHE A 57 30.78 -14.21 -4.09
C PHE A 57 29.93 -15.31 -4.76
N VAL A 58 28.82 -14.96 -5.44
CA VAL A 58 27.93 -15.94 -6.09
C VAL A 58 28.10 -15.89 -7.61
N LYS A 59 28.91 -16.82 -8.14
CA LYS A 59 29.20 -16.89 -9.60
C LYS A 59 28.07 -17.50 -10.43
N ASP A 60 27.33 -18.48 -9.91
CA ASP A 60 26.26 -19.17 -10.62
C ASP A 60 24.91 -18.50 -10.36
N ARG A 61 24.09 -18.35 -11.40
CA ARG A 61 22.71 -17.83 -11.31
C ARG A 61 21.70 -18.96 -11.58
N PRO A 62 21.49 -19.86 -10.63
CA PRO A 62 20.57 -20.97 -10.82
C PRO A 62 19.11 -20.49 -10.83
N SER A 63 18.25 -21.27 -11.49
CA SER A 63 16.81 -21.01 -11.56
C SER A 63 16.17 -21.02 -10.15
N THR A 64 15.25 -20.11 -9.92
CA THR A 64 14.52 -19.99 -8.65
C THR A 64 13.37 -20.99 -8.60
N SER A 65 13.33 -21.85 -7.59
CA SER A 65 12.16 -22.69 -7.31
C SER A 65 11.06 -21.85 -6.63
N LEU A 66 9.85 -22.34 -6.66
CA LEU A 66 8.66 -21.75 -6.02
C LEU A 66 8.89 -21.39 -4.55
N HIS A 67 9.36 -22.36 -3.80
CA HIS A 67 9.66 -22.24 -2.38
C HIS A 67 10.73 -21.17 -2.11
N SER A 68 11.76 -21.14 -2.96
CA SER A 68 12.80 -20.12 -2.90
C SER A 68 12.26 -18.71 -3.24
N GLY A 69 11.23 -18.64 -4.08
CA GLY A 69 10.56 -17.38 -4.45
C GLY A 69 9.85 -16.73 -3.25
N PHE A 70 8.99 -17.47 -2.54
CA PHE A 70 8.30 -16.94 -1.35
C PHE A 70 9.25 -16.50 -0.26
N LEU A 71 10.27 -17.33 0.03
CA LEU A 71 11.28 -16.98 1.01
C LEU A 71 12.07 -15.73 0.60
N THR A 72 12.38 -15.57 -0.69
CA THR A 72 13.04 -14.37 -1.19
C THR A 72 12.18 -13.12 -0.97
N ILE A 73 10.87 -13.19 -1.23
CA ILE A 73 9.94 -12.07 -1.01
C ILE A 73 9.98 -11.67 0.46
N VAL A 74 9.68 -12.61 1.37
CA VAL A 74 9.62 -12.33 2.82
C VAL A 74 10.94 -11.77 3.34
N LEU A 75 12.09 -12.40 2.98
CA LEU A 75 13.39 -11.93 3.43
C LEU A 75 13.78 -10.59 2.82
N SER A 76 13.45 -10.32 1.55
CA SER A 76 13.72 -9.01 0.94
C SER A 76 12.99 -7.89 1.67
N TRP A 77 11.73 -8.09 2.04
CA TRP A 77 10.96 -7.12 2.82
C TRP A 77 11.57 -6.92 4.21
N LEU A 78 11.80 -7.99 4.97
CA LEU A 78 12.37 -7.90 6.31
C LEU A 78 13.73 -7.19 6.32
N LEU A 79 14.61 -7.53 5.36
CA LEU A 79 15.90 -6.86 5.24
C LEU A 79 15.76 -5.41 4.79
N SER A 80 14.81 -5.08 3.90
CA SER A 80 14.52 -3.69 3.56
C SER A 80 14.07 -2.88 4.77
N PHE A 81 13.25 -3.46 5.66
CA PHE A 81 12.86 -2.80 6.92
C PHE A 81 14.06 -2.54 7.82
N ILE A 82 14.94 -3.55 8.01
CA ILE A 82 16.12 -3.45 8.87
C ILE A 82 17.12 -2.42 8.32
N PHE A 83 17.43 -2.47 7.04
CA PHE A 83 18.36 -1.49 6.44
C PHE A 83 17.71 -0.12 6.30
N GLY A 84 16.40 -0.07 6.03
CA GLY A 84 15.64 1.17 5.89
C GLY A 84 15.47 1.95 7.19
N MET A 85 15.51 1.30 8.36
CA MET A 85 15.46 2.00 9.64
C MET A 85 16.79 2.62 10.06
N LEU A 86 17.93 2.21 9.44
CA LEU A 86 19.26 2.68 9.85
C LEU A 86 19.39 4.22 9.81
N PRO A 87 18.94 4.94 8.77
CA PRO A 87 19.01 6.40 8.79
C PRO A 87 18.29 7.03 9.99
N TYR A 88 17.16 6.46 10.39
CA TYR A 88 16.36 6.95 11.52
C TYR A 88 17.05 6.67 12.86
N VAL A 89 17.48 5.42 13.09
CA VAL A 89 18.18 5.03 14.34
C VAL A 89 19.45 5.84 14.54
N LEU A 90 20.24 6.02 13.49
CA LEU A 90 21.49 6.77 13.55
C LEU A 90 21.29 8.28 13.70
N TRP A 91 20.18 8.82 13.21
CA TRP A 91 19.83 10.24 13.42
C TRP A 91 19.38 10.50 14.86
N GLY A 92 18.65 9.56 15.47
CA GLY A 92 18.21 9.64 16.86
C GLY A 92 16.93 10.47 17.05
N GLY A 93 16.89 11.34 18.07
CA GLY A 93 15.70 12.13 18.40
C GLY A 93 14.52 11.25 18.83
N GLU A 94 13.36 11.42 18.21
CA GLU A 94 12.16 10.61 18.48
C GLU A 94 12.30 9.14 18.00
N PHE A 95 13.32 8.82 17.20
CA PHE A 95 13.55 7.50 16.65
C PHE A 95 14.30 6.56 17.61
N THR A 96 13.62 6.13 18.68
CA THR A 96 14.06 4.94 19.42
C THR A 96 14.11 3.74 18.48
N LEU A 97 14.75 2.64 18.87
CA LEU A 97 14.84 1.44 18.01
C LEU A 97 13.45 0.97 17.53
N MET A 98 12.44 0.96 18.42
CA MET A 98 11.08 0.55 18.08
C MET A 98 10.38 1.56 17.18
N ASN A 99 10.57 2.86 17.44
CA ASN A 99 10.00 3.92 16.63
C ASN A 99 10.59 3.93 15.22
N ALA A 100 11.91 3.78 15.09
CA ALA A 100 12.59 3.67 13.79
C ALA A 100 12.16 2.42 13.01
N TRP A 101 11.97 1.29 13.69
CA TRP A 101 11.39 0.08 13.11
C TRP A 101 9.98 0.35 12.58
N PHE A 102 9.11 0.94 13.41
CA PHE A 102 7.74 1.26 13.04
C PHE A 102 7.67 2.17 11.81
N GLU A 103 8.42 3.28 11.81
CA GLU A 103 8.46 4.24 10.69
C GLU A 103 9.00 3.60 9.40
N SER A 104 10.02 2.75 9.51
CA SER A 104 10.56 2.00 8.38
C SER A 104 9.55 1.00 7.82
N VAL A 105 8.92 0.18 8.67
CA VAL A 105 7.90 -0.78 8.23
C VAL A 105 6.73 -0.05 7.61
N SER A 106 6.20 0.99 8.27
CA SER A 106 5.13 1.83 7.74
C SER A 106 5.49 2.44 6.38
N GLY A 107 6.71 2.92 6.22
CA GLY A 107 7.22 3.44 4.96
C GLY A 107 7.21 2.39 3.85
N TYR A 108 7.90 1.28 4.02
CA TYR A 108 7.98 0.26 2.98
C TYR A 108 6.66 -0.44 2.71
N THR A 109 5.81 -0.67 3.71
CA THR A 109 4.48 -1.26 3.51
C THR A 109 3.47 -0.27 2.96
N THR A 110 3.89 0.98 2.73
CA THR A 110 3.05 2.08 2.25
C THR A 110 1.79 2.27 3.10
N THR A 111 1.95 2.15 4.42
CA THR A 111 0.85 2.33 5.36
C THR A 111 0.66 3.81 5.72
N GLY A 112 1.75 4.56 5.92
CA GLY A 112 1.68 5.98 6.22
C GLY A 112 1.43 6.35 7.68
N SER A 113 1.30 5.37 8.57
CA SER A 113 1.30 5.59 10.02
C SER A 113 2.64 6.14 10.48
N THR A 114 2.65 7.15 11.33
CA THR A 114 3.89 7.77 11.83
C THR A 114 3.95 7.79 13.34
N ILE A 115 5.17 7.78 13.87
CA ILE A 115 5.46 7.98 15.30
C ILE A 115 5.92 9.42 15.58
N LEU A 116 6.03 10.25 14.55
CA LEU A 116 6.55 11.60 14.69
C LEU A 116 5.49 12.57 15.20
N ASN A 117 5.86 13.38 16.18
CA ASN A 117 5.03 14.49 16.66
C ASN A 117 5.26 15.74 15.81
N ASP A 118 6.49 15.95 15.32
CA ASP A 118 6.85 17.06 14.46
C ASP A 118 7.64 16.58 13.24
N ILE A 119 6.94 16.42 12.11
CA ILE A 119 7.52 16.01 10.83
C ILE A 119 8.41 17.11 10.25
N GLU A 120 8.03 18.39 10.47
CA GLU A 120 8.72 19.53 9.88
C GLU A 120 10.07 19.84 10.55
N ALA A 121 10.30 19.27 11.75
CA ALA A 121 11.61 19.30 12.41
C ALA A 121 12.65 18.41 11.74
N LEU A 122 12.25 17.47 10.89
CA LEU A 122 13.17 16.59 10.18
C LEU A 122 13.93 17.36 9.07
N PRO A 123 15.22 17.05 8.86
CA PRO A 123 15.97 17.57 7.73
C PRO A 123 15.38 17.09 6.39
N LYS A 124 15.48 17.92 5.35
CA LYS A 124 14.91 17.62 4.02
C LYS A 124 15.39 16.28 3.45
N SER A 125 16.65 15.93 3.70
CA SER A 125 17.21 14.66 3.24
C SER A 125 16.51 13.46 3.89
N LEU A 126 16.13 13.55 5.17
CA LEU A 126 15.42 12.47 5.86
C LEU A 126 13.92 12.43 5.49
N LEU A 127 13.29 13.59 5.23
CA LEU A 127 11.94 13.68 4.66
C LEU A 127 11.87 13.00 3.28
N PHE A 128 12.89 13.24 2.43
CA PHE A 128 12.97 12.58 1.13
C PHE A 128 13.20 11.07 1.28
N TRP A 129 14.04 10.64 2.22
CA TRP A 129 14.20 9.21 2.51
C TRP A 129 12.87 8.58 2.92
N ARG A 130 12.11 9.23 3.78
CA ARG A 130 10.81 8.80 4.25
C ARG A 130 9.82 8.58 3.09
N SER A 131 9.67 9.54 2.18
CA SER A 131 8.84 9.41 0.98
C SER A 131 9.40 8.38 -0.02
N SER A 132 10.73 8.22 -0.08
CA SER A 132 11.39 7.21 -0.91
C SER A 132 11.07 5.79 -0.46
N THR A 133 10.91 5.53 0.85
CA THR A 133 10.49 4.21 1.34
C THR A 133 9.10 3.85 0.82
N HIS A 134 8.15 4.80 0.74
CA HIS A 134 6.85 4.60 0.07
C HIS A 134 7.03 4.26 -1.41
N PHE A 135 7.83 5.04 -2.12
CA PHE A 135 8.05 4.82 -3.55
C PHE A 135 8.65 3.45 -3.83
N ILE A 136 9.66 3.03 -3.06
CA ILE A 136 10.27 1.69 -3.16
C ILE A 136 9.25 0.61 -2.78
N GLY A 137 8.49 0.82 -1.72
CA GLY A 137 7.47 -0.12 -1.24
C GLY A 137 6.32 -0.32 -2.23
N GLY A 138 5.82 0.76 -2.84
CA GLY A 138 4.81 0.72 -3.90
C GLY A 138 5.30 -0.05 -5.13
N LEU A 139 6.53 0.22 -5.54
CA LEU A 139 7.19 -0.48 -6.63
C LEU A 139 7.46 -1.95 -6.28
N GLY A 140 7.81 -2.22 -5.03
CA GLY A 140 8.23 -3.53 -4.53
C GLY A 140 7.18 -4.61 -4.81
N VAL A 141 5.92 -4.39 -4.49
CA VAL A 141 4.85 -5.36 -4.74
C VAL A 141 4.73 -5.70 -6.24
N VAL A 142 4.86 -4.68 -7.09
CA VAL A 142 4.71 -4.84 -8.54
C VAL A 142 5.91 -5.53 -9.18
N VAL A 143 7.13 -5.13 -8.79
CA VAL A 143 8.37 -5.52 -9.47
C VAL A 143 8.99 -6.76 -8.84
N PHE A 144 8.96 -6.89 -7.51
CA PHE A 144 9.54 -8.04 -6.82
C PHE A 144 8.85 -9.35 -7.19
N LEU A 145 7.53 -9.36 -7.18
CA LEU A 145 6.76 -10.54 -7.56
C LEU A 145 7.02 -10.99 -8.99
N LEU A 146 7.22 -10.03 -9.90
CA LEU A 146 7.41 -10.30 -11.32
C LEU A 146 8.87 -10.59 -11.69
N MET A 147 9.85 -10.03 -10.96
CA MET A 147 11.29 -10.28 -11.22
C MET A 147 11.78 -11.60 -10.65
N ILE A 148 11.22 -12.07 -9.56
CA ILE A 148 11.71 -13.25 -8.82
C ILE A 148 11.25 -14.55 -9.45
N LEU A 149 10.08 -14.56 -10.11
CA LEU A 149 9.51 -15.78 -10.69
C LEU A 149 10.07 -16.05 -12.11
N PRO A 150 10.51 -17.28 -12.41
CA PRO A 150 11.00 -17.65 -13.74
C PRO A 150 9.92 -17.48 -14.81
N ASP A 151 10.30 -17.03 -16.00
CA ASP A 151 9.37 -16.68 -17.11
C ASP A 151 8.46 -17.81 -17.59
N ARG A 152 8.77 -19.06 -17.29
CA ARG A 152 8.07 -20.28 -17.76
C ARG A 152 7.47 -21.13 -16.63
N SER A 153 7.39 -20.64 -15.38
CA SER A 153 6.82 -21.43 -14.30
C SER A 153 5.28 -21.47 -14.39
N PRO A 154 4.63 -22.67 -14.37
CA PRO A 154 3.16 -22.78 -14.26
C PRO A 154 2.59 -22.06 -13.05
N PHE A 155 3.41 -21.84 -12.04
CA PHE A 155 3.07 -21.15 -10.81
C PHE A 155 3.10 -19.61 -10.93
N LYS A 156 3.98 -19.04 -11.74
CA LYS A 156 3.89 -17.62 -12.11
C LYS A 156 2.54 -17.32 -12.74
N LEU A 157 2.06 -18.24 -13.58
CA LEU A 157 0.70 -18.20 -14.11
C LEU A 157 -0.34 -18.30 -12.98
N LYS A 158 -0.14 -19.14 -11.98
CA LYS A 158 -1.09 -19.36 -10.87
C LYS A 158 -1.10 -18.22 -9.85
N LEU A 159 0.06 -17.65 -9.49
CA LEU A 159 0.19 -16.43 -8.67
C LEU A 159 -0.29 -15.17 -9.42
N THR A 160 0.08 -15.03 -10.69
CA THR A 160 -0.45 -13.98 -11.56
C THR A 160 -1.98 -14.12 -11.72
N HIS A 161 -2.52 -15.32 -11.56
CA HIS A 161 -3.96 -15.58 -11.55
C HIS A 161 -4.61 -15.25 -10.21
N LEU A 162 -3.89 -15.29 -9.10
CA LEU A 162 -4.39 -14.91 -7.77
C LEU A 162 -4.31 -13.40 -7.53
N GLU A 163 -3.27 -12.74 -8.06
CA GLU A 163 -3.06 -11.29 -7.92
C GLU A 163 -3.58 -10.46 -9.09
N LEU A 164 -3.45 -10.97 -10.31
CA LEU A 164 -4.06 -10.38 -11.49
C LEU A 164 -5.43 -11.03 -11.62
N SER A 165 -6.46 -10.31 -11.22
CA SER A 165 -7.85 -10.70 -11.42
C SER A 165 -8.07 -11.20 -12.86
N SER A 166 -9.15 -11.93 -13.08
CA SER A 166 -9.63 -12.37 -14.41
C SER A 166 -9.62 -11.29 -15.50
N LEU A 167 -9.48 -10.02 -15.11
CA LEU A 167 -9.32 -8.81 -15.92
C LEU A 167 -8.09 -8.79 -16.82
N SER A 168 -6.96 -9.30 -16.37
CA SER A 168 -5.72 -9.25 -17.17
C SER A 168 -5.73 -10.24 -18.32
N LYS A 169 -6.67 -11.19 -18.38
CA LYS A 169 -6.77 -12.19 -19.45
C LYS A 169 -7.43 -11.67 -20.73
N GLU A 170 -8.24 -10.61 -20.68
CA GLU A 170 -9.07 -10.17 -21.82
C GLU A 170 -8.34 -9.43 -22.94
N GLY A 171 -7.11 -9.10 -22.80
CA GLY A 171 -6.39 -8.38 -23.85
C GLY A 171 -4.89 -8.59 -23.86
N TYR A 172 -4.36 -9.26 -22.89
CA TYR A 172 -2.93 -9.27 -22.67
C TYR A 172 -2.38 -10.68 -22.47
N LYS A 173 -2.19 -11.43 -23.55
CA LYS A 173 -1.22 -12.53 -23.60
C LYS A 173 0.20 -11.94 -23.51
N TYR A 174 0.51 -11.24 -22.40
CA TYR A 174 1.84 -10.72 -22.21
C TYR A 174 2.75 -11.76 -21.56
N GLN A 175 3.90 -11.97 -22.14
CA GLN A 175 5.02 -12.60 -21.46
C GLN A 175 5.33 -11.79 -20.20
N SER A 176 5.63 -12.44 -19.09
CA SER A 176 5.75 -11.81 -17.76
C SER A 176 6.71 -10.63 -17.70
N GLY A 177 7.78 -10.61 -18.48
CA GLY A 177 8.69 -9.45 -18.59
C GLY A 177 8.06 -8.21 -19.25
N LYS A 178 7.02 -8.38 -20.06
CA LYS A 178 6.27 -7.25 -20.63
C LYS A 178 5.31 -6.66 -19.60
N THR A 179 4.69 -7.49 -18.78
CA THR A 179 3.77 -7.03 -17.71
C THR A 179 4.49 -6.16 -16.69
N SER A 180 5.68 -6.56 -16.23
CA SER A 180 6.49 -5.75 -15.30
C SER A 180 6.86 -4.39 -15.90
N ARG A 181 7.27 -4.33 -17.15
CA ARG A 181 7.61 -3.06 -17.83
C ARG A 181 6.39 -2.15 -17.95
N VAL A 182 5.22 -2.72 -18.26
CA VAL A 182 3.97 -1.97 -18.34
C VAL A 182 3.62 -1.36 -16.99
N MET A 183 3.65 -2.15 -15.93
CA MET A 183 3.34 -1.67 -14.58
C MET A 183 4.34 -0.60 -14.13
N LEU A 184 5.64 -0.82 -14.37
CA LEU A 184 6.69 0.16 -14.07
C LEU A 184 6.49 1.46 -14.86
N SER A 185 6.14 1.37 -16.15
CA SER A 185 5.91 2.55 -17.00
C SER A 185 4.72 3.38 -16.51
N VAL A 186 3.62 2.71 -16.09
CA VAL A 186 2.45 3.41 -15.53
C VAL A 186 2.81 4.06 -14.20
N TYR A 187 3.52 3.33 -13.33
CA TYR A 187 3.94 3.84 -12.02
C TYR A 187 4.80 5.10 -12.15
N LEU A 188 5.86 5.04 -12.95
CA LEU A 188 6.75 6.18 -13.19
C LEU A 188 6.03 7.32 -13.93
N GLY A 189 5.16 6.98 -14.89
CA GLY A 189 4.38 7.97 -15.65
C GLY A 189 3.39 8.72 -14.76
N LEU A 190 2.67 8.05 -13.87
CA LEU A 190 1.78 8.69 -12.91
C LEU A 190 2.57 9.58 -11.94
N THR A 191 3.71 9.09 -11.41
CA THR A 191 4.55 9.87 -10.51
C THR A 191 5.06 11.16 -11.18
N ALA A 192 5.57 11.09 -12.40
CA ALA A 192 6.03 12.25 -13.12
C ALA A 192 4.90 13.24 -13.45
N ALA A 193 3.74 12.71 -13.90
CA ALA A 193 2.58 13.53 -14.20
C ALA A 193 2.05 14.25 -12.96
N GLU A 194 1.91 13.56 -11.83
CA GLU A 194 1.47 14.16 -10.57
C GLU A 194 2.45 15.21 -10.06
N THR A 195 3.75 14.92 -10.07
CA THR A 195 4.79 15.89 -9.68
C THR A 195 4.65 17.18 -10.48
N LEU A 196 4.49 17.08 -11.80
CA LEU A 196 4.33 18.26 -12.66
C LEU A 196 3.03 19.02 -12.38
N CYS A 197 1.91 18.31 -12.15
CA CYS A 197 0.63 18.93 -11.82
C CYS A 197 0.68 19.66 -10.48
N LEU A 198 1.26 19.04 -9.44
CA LEU A 198 1.38 19.65 -8.11
C LEU A 198 2.33 20.86 -8.14
N TRP A 199 3.44 20.77 -8.85
CA TRP A 199 4.35 21.89 -9.03
C TRP A 199 3.68 23.06 -9.78
N ALA A 200 2.94 22.77 -10.85
CA ALA A 200 2.16 23.78 -11.57
C ALA A 200 1.02 24.40 -10.74
N ALA A 201 0.49 23.65 -9.77
CA ALA A 201 -0.52 24.13 -8.81
C ALA A 201 0.07 25.00 -7.66
N GLY A 202 1.40 25.21 -7.64
CA GLY A 202 2.07 26.10 -6.68
C GLY A 202 2.79 25.40 -5.52
N MET A 203 2.82 24.05 -5.48
CA MET A 203 3.70 23.32 -4.55
C MET A 203 5.18 23.57 -4.86
N SER A 204 6.04 23.59 -3.83
CA SER A 204 7.48 23.52 -4.05
C SER A 204 7.82 22.22 -4.80
N LEU A 205 8.85 22.24 -5.65
CA LEU A 205 9.28 21.03 -6.37
C LEU A 205 9.63 19.90 -5.39
N PHE A 206 10.22 20.22 -4.25
CA PHE A 206 10.54 19.26 -3.20
C PHE A 206 9.26 18.61 -2.64
N ASP A 207 8.28 19.40 -2.25
CA ASP A 207 7.00 18.86 -1.73
C ASP A 207 6.24 18.08 -2.82
N ALA A 208 6.20 18.60 -4.06
CA ALA A 208 5.54 17.94 -5.18
C ALA A 208 6.11 16.53 -5.46
N VAL A 209 7.44 16.36 -5.45
CA VAL A 209 8.08 15.05 -5.62
C VAL A 209 7.75 14.11 -4.46
N ASN A 210 7.86 14.60 -3.22
CA ASN A 210 7.61 13.77 -2.04
C ASN A 210 6.15 13.32 -1.95
N HIS A 211 5.18 14.22 -2.23
CA HIS A 211 3.77 13.85 -2.25
C HIS A 211 3.43 12.93 -3.40
N ALA A 212 3.96 13.15 -4.61
CA ALA A 212 3.76 12.23 -5.74
C ALA A 212 4.32 10.83 -5.45
N PHE A 213 5.47 10.71 -4.76
CA PHE A 213 6.02 9.43 -4.31
C PHE A 213 5.03 8.71 -3.37
N SER A 214 4.46 9.44 -2.42
CA SER A 214 3.51 8.89 -1.46
C SER A 214 2.14 8.59 -2.08
N THR A 215 1.62 9.47 -2.95
CA THR A 215 0.30 9.28 -3.60
C THR A 215 0.29 8.07 -4.51
N VAL A 216 1.27 7.99 -5.45
CA VAL A 216 1.29 6.88 -6.44
C VAL A 216 1.63 5.55 -5.79
N ALA A 217 2.40 5.57 -4.70
CA ALA A 217 2.63 4.40 -3.86
C ALA A 217 1.42 4.03 -2.98
N THR A 218 0.41 4.92 -2.89
CA THR A 218 -0.72 4.79 -1.96
C THR A 218 -0.26 4.69 -0.49
N GLY A 219 0.61 5.63 -0.05
CA GLY A 219 1.30 5.50 1.22
C GLY A 219 1.01 6.58 2.28
N GLY A 220 0.73 7.84 1.89
CA GLY A 220 0.23 8.90 2.78
C GLY A 220 1.26 9.67 3.60
N PHE A 221 2.55 9.39 3.53
CA PHE A 221 3.54 10.26 4.17
C PHE A 221 3.57 11.64 3.52
N SER A 222 3.51 12.65 4.35
CA SER A 222 3.65 14.07 3.96
C SER A 222 4.95 14.66 4.51
N THR A 223 5.36 15.76 3.93
CA THR A 223 6.43 16.63 4.43
C THR A 223 5.93 17.65 5.46
N LYS A 224 4.61 17.64 5.74
CA LYS A 224 3.92 18.60 6.61
C LYS A 224 3.19 17.91 7.75
N ASN A 225 3.15 18.55 8.93
CA ASN A 225 2.48 18.03 10.12
C ASN A 225 0.98 17.83 9.90
N THR A 226 0.34 18.78 9.20
CA THR A 226 -1.10 18.70 8.89
C THR A 226 -1.39 18.10 7.52
N SER A 227 -0.46 17.27 6.99
CA SER A 227 -0.62 16.56 5.72
C SER A 227 -1.03 17.50 4.57
N ILE A 228 -2.04 17.18 3.77
CA ILE A 228 -2.46 17.99 2.62
C ILE A 228 -3.22 19.24 3.06
N MET A 229 -3.85 19.22 4.23
CA MET A 229 -4.52 20.40 4.81
C MET A 229 -3.60 21.63 4.91
N TYR A 230 -2.27 21.44 5.03
CA TYR A 230 -1.28 22.52 5.05
C TYR A 230 -1.36 23.46 3.85
N PHE A 231 -1.66 22.91 2.66
CA PHE A 231 -1.61 23.68 1.42
C PHE A 231 -2.84 24.55 1.19
N ASP A 232 -3.93 24.29 1.89
CA ASP A 232 -5.23 25.02 1.82
C ASP A 232 -5.62 25.42 0.39
N SER A 233 -5.51 24.46 -0.54
CA SER A 233 -5.75 24.67 -1.98
C SER A 233 -6.66 23.61 -2.56
N PRO A 234 -7.91 23.96 -2.94
CA PRO A 234 -8.82 23.01 -3.58
C PRO A 234 -8.26 22.40 -4.88
N VAL A 235 -7.37 23.11 -5.56
CA VAL A 235 -6.72 22.60 -6.78
C VAL A 235 -5.78 21.45 -6.45
N ILE A 236 -4.96 21.60 -5.42
CA ILE A 236 -4.06 20.57 -4.94
C ILE A 236 -4.86 19.36 -4.44
N ASP A 237 -5.94 19.60 -3.68
CA ASP A 237 -6.83 18.54 -3.18
C ASP A 237 -7.43 17.72 -4.33
N ILE A 238 -7.92 18.36 -5.37
CA ILE A 238 -8.49 17.68 -6.55
C ILE A 238 -7.42 16.89 -7.30
N ILE A 239 -6.22 17.45 -7.51
CA ILE A 239 -5.12 16.75 -8.18
C ILE A 239 -4.78 15.48 -7.42
N ILE A 240 -4.51 15.59 -6.13
CA ILE A 240 -4.15 14.44 -5.29
C ILE A 240 -5.29 13.41 -5.29
N THR A 241 -6.56 13.83 -5.14
CA THR A 241 -7.73 12.92 -5.18
C THR A 241 -7.78 12.13 -6.47
N VAL A 242 -7.56 12.76 -7.62
CA VAL A 242 -7.56 12.10 -8.94
C VAL A 242 -6.40 11.10 -9.02
N PHE A 243 -5.18 11.49 -8.62
CA PHE A 243 -4.04 10.59 -8.69
C PHE A 243 -4.12 9.44 -7.68
N MET A 244 -4.66 9.65 -6.47
CA MET A 244 -4.99 8.57 -5.54
C MET A 244 -5.95 7.56 -6.19
N ALA A 245 -7.06 8.04 -6.78
CA ALA A 245 -8.04 7.19 -7.43
C ALA A 245 -7.44 6.38 -8.61
N LEU A 246 -6.55 7.00 -9.40
CA LEU A 246 -5.84 6.32 -10.49
C LEU A 246 -4.84 5.29 -9.97
N SER A 247 -4.09 5.60 -8.91
CA SER A 247 -3.08 4.70 -8.34
C SER A 247 -3.67 3.45 -7.72
N ALA A 248 -4.92 3.53 -7.25
CA ALA A 248 -5.68 2.39 -6.72
C ALA A 248 -6.42 1.57 -7.79
N MET A 249 -6.34 1.97 -9.06
CA MET A 249 -6.86 1.18 -10.18
C MET A 249 -5.85 0.13 -10.64
N HIS A 250 -6.35 -0.89 -11.32
CA HIS A 250 -5.49 -1.87 -11.97
C HIS A 250 -4.61 -1.21 -13.05
N PHE A 251 -3.29 -1.19 -12.87
CA PHE A 251 -2.34 -0.52 -13.78
C PHE A 251 -2.43 -1.00 -15.23
N GLY A 252 -2.78 -2.27 -15.45
CA GLY A 252 -3.03 -2.80 -16.79
C GLY A 252 -4.22 -2.14 -17.50
N VAL A 253 -5.24 -1.70 -16.77
CA VAL A 253 -6.38 -0.97 -17.35
C VAL A 253 -5.94 0.43 -17.76
N ILE A 254 -5.17 1.12 -16.91
CA ILE A 254 -4.60 2.45 -17.21
C ILE A 254 -3.72 2.36 -18.46
N PHE A 255 -2.79 1.40 -18.50
CA PHE A 255 -1.96 1.18 -19.68
C PHE A 255 -2.77 0.92 -20.94
N ALA A 256 -3.85 0.13 -20.84
CA ALA A 256 -4.72 -0.17 -21.96
C ALA A 256 -5.42 1.07 -22.52
N CYS A 257 -5.81 2.01 -21.64
CA CYS A 257 -6.40 3.27 -22.07
C CYS A 257 -5.40 4.09 -22.88
N PHE A 258 -4.16 4.20 -22.41
CA PHE A 258 -3.11 4.93 -23.14
C PHE A 258 -2.70 4.22 -24.44
N ALA A 259 -2.45 2.91 -24.41
CA ALA A 259 -2.03 2.14 -25.58
C ALA A 259 -3.08 2.10 -26.69
N LYS A 260 -4.36 2.03 -26.33
CA LYS A 260 -5.47 2.01 -27.29
C LYS A 260 -6.04 3.40 -27.59
N ARG A 261 -5.55 4.45 -26.93
CA ARG A 261 -6.11 5.83 -26.99
C ARG A 261 -7.62 5.84 -26.83
N SER A 262 -8.15 5.06 -25.90
CA SER A 262 -9.59 4.84 -25.72
C SER A 262 -9.93 4.59 -24.25
N LEU A 263 -11.03 5.16 -23.77
CA LEU A 263 -11.53 4.93 -22.41
C LEU A 263 -12.36 3.62 -22.29
N LYS A 264 -12.54 2.86 -23.38
CA LYS A 264 -13.29 1.59 -23.35
C LYS A 264 -12.80 0.59 -22.28
N PRO A 265 -11.48 0.46 -21.97
CA PRO A 265 -11.02 -0.43 -20.89
C PRO A 265 -11.57 -0.07 -19.51
N LEU A 266 -11.91 1.20 -19.23
CA LEU A 266 -12.54 1.62 -17.98
C LEU A 266 -13.94 1.03 -17.79
N ASN A 267 -14.59 0.60 -18.86
CA ASN A 267 -15.95 0.04 -18.84
C ASN A 267 -16.00 -1.40 -18.27
N HIS A 268 -14.98 -1.81 -17.52
CA HIS A 268 -14.92 -3.12 -16.88
C HIS A 268 -15.76 -3.15 -15.59
N SER A 269 -16.36 -4.31 -15.29
CA SER A 269 -17.28 -4.48 -14.15
C SER A 269 -16.67 -4.09 -12.79
N VAL A 270 -15.42 -4.48 -12.53
CA VAL A 270 -14.75 -4.16 -11.27
C VAL A 270 -14.42 -2.67 -11.19
N THR A 271 -13.96 -2.06 -12.29
CA THR A 271 -13.69 -0.61 -12.33
C THR A 271 -14.97 0.19 -12.06
N LYS A 272 -16.09 -0.20 -12.67
CA LYS A 272 -17.39 0.43 -12.39
C LYS A 272 -17.82 0.26 -10.93
N TYR A 273 -17.64 -0.93 -10.39
CA TYR A 273 -17.94 -1.22 -8.99
C TYR A 273 -17.10 -0.33 -8.07
N TYR A 274 -15.78 -0.24 -8.30
CA TYR A 274 -14.87 0.59 -7.53
C TYR A 274 -15.30 2.07 -7.52
N PHE A 275 -15.53 2.67 -8.70
CA PHE A 275 -16.00 4.05 -8.77
C PHE A 275 -17.42 4.23 -8.22
N GLY A 276 -18.28 3.21 -8.33
CA GLY A 276 -19.60 3.19 -7.73
C GLY A 276 -19.54 3.25 -6.19
N VAL A 277 -18.64 2.48 -5.57
CA VAL A 277 -18.41 2.51 -4.12
C VAL A 277 -17.90 3.88 -3.69
N ILE A 278 -16.93 4.47 -4.41
CA ILE A 278 -16.44 5.82 -4.12
C ILE A 278 -17.57 6.85 -4.18
N ALA A 279 -18.37 6.84 -5.24
CA ALA A 279 -19.44 7.80 -5.41
C ALA A 279 -20.50 7.70 -4.30
N VAL A 280 -20.93 6.48 -3.97
CA VAL A 280 -21.90 6.24 -2.88
C VAL A 280 -21.33 6.69 -1.53
N ALA A 281 -20.11 6.30 -1.22
CA ALA A 281 -19.44 6.65 0.04
C ALA A 281 -19.26 8.18 0.15
N CYS A 282 -18.81 8.84 -0.92
CA CYS A 282 -18.64 10.30 -0.96
C CYS A 282 -19.98 11.01 -0.68
N VAL A 283 -21.06 10.61 -1.35
CA VAL A 283 -22.38 11.21 -1.14
C VAL A 283 -22.86 11.00 0.31
N MET A 284 -22.77 9.77 0.82
CA MET A 284 -23.21 9.46 2.19
C MET A 284 -22.38 10.24 3.24
N THR A 285 -21.08 10.32 3.07
CA THR A 285 -20.19 11.09 3.95
C THR A 285 -20.50 12.58 3.84
N ALA A 286 -20.68 13.14 2.64
CA ALA A 286 -21.03 14.55 2.46
C ALA A 286 -22.37 14.93 3.12
N PHE A 287 -23.37 14.08 3.00
CA PHE A 287 -24.65 14.28 3.69
C PHE A 287 -24.49 14.21 5.22
N SER A 288 -23.73 13.25 5.73
CA SER A 288 -23.44 13.14 7.16
C SER A 288 -22.74 14.40 7.70
N LEU A 289 -21.70 14.88 7.01
CA LEU A 289 -20.97 16.10 7.39
C LEU A 289 -21.87 17.35 7.35
N LYS A 290 -22.72 17.48 6.33
CA LYS A 290 -23.60 18.63 6.20
C LYS A 290 -24.69 18.65 7.25
N LEU A 291 -25.31 17.50 7.55
CA LEU A 291 -26.45 17.40 8.45
C LEU A 291 -26.05 17.32 9.93
N GLN A 292 -24.93 16.69 10.24
CA GLN A 292 -24.52 16.40 11.62
C GLN A 292 -23.16 16.99 12.00
N GLY A 293 -22.28 17.26 11.02
CA GLY A 293 -20.91 17.72 11.21
C GLY A 293 -20.71 19.24 11.23
N GLY A 294 -21.79 20.04 11.15
CA GLY A 294 -21.71 21.51 11.26
C GLY A 294 -21.09 22.22 10.03
N TYR A 295 -20.92 21.54 8.91
CA TYR A 295 -20.39 22.15 7.69
C TYR A 295 -21.35 23.22 7.13
N SER A 296 -20.84 24.46 6.97
CA SER A 296 -21.63 25.59 6.47
C SER A 296 -22.02 25.45 4.98
N SER A 297 -21.11 24.93 4.17
CA SER A 297 -21.23 24.81 2.69
C SER A 297 -21.30 23.38 2.21
N TRP A 298 -22.22 23.08 1.28
CA TRP A 298 -22.26 21.82 0.55
C TRP A 298 -21.00 21.58 -0.27
N GLY A 299 -20.44 22.64 -0.90
CA GLY A 299 -19.23 22.54 -1.71
C GLY A 299 -18.03 22.03 -0.89
N LYS A 300 -17.82 22.60 0.30
CA LYS A 300 -16.75 22.15 1.21
C LYS A 300 -17.03 20.73 1.71
N SER A 301 -18.25 20.42 2.10
CA SER A 301 -18.64 19.07 2.55
C SER A 301 -18.36 18.02 1.48
N PHE A 302 -18.69 18.28 0.19
CA PHE A 302 -18.39 17.37 -0.90
C PHE A 302 -16.88 17.26 -1.21
N LEU A 303 -16.13 18.37 -1.16
CA LEU A 303 -14.68 18.34 -1.40
C LEU A 303 -13.96 17.50 -0.35
N ASP A 304 -14.20 17.78 0.94
CA ASP A 304 -13.58 17.07 2.05
C ASP A 304 -14.01 15.60 2.06
N SER A 305 -15.30 15.31 1.81
CA SER A 305 -15.80 13.94 1.67
C SER A 305 -15.15 13.19 0.52
N ALA A 306 -15.03 13.79 -0.66
CA ALA A 306 -14.41 13.16 -1.83
C ALA A 306 -12.94 12.85 -1.56
N PHE A 307 -12.20 13.79 -0.98
CA PHE A 307 -10.81 13.58 -0.64
C PHE A 307 -10.65 12.44 0.37
N GLN A 308 -11.33 12.50 1.51
CA GLN A 308 -11.17 11.51 2.58
C GLN A 308 -11.69 10.12 2.18
N THR A 309 -12.83 10.02 1.50
CA THR A 309 -13.33 8.73 1.01
C THR A 309 -12.37 8.09 0.00
N VAL A 310 -11.81 8.88 -0.92
CA VAL A 310 -10.79 8.39 -1.86
C VAL A 310 -9.52 8.03 -1.11
N SER A 311 -9.04 8.85 -0.19
CA SER A 311 -7.85 8.59 0.62
C SER A 311 -7.91 7.24 1.34
N TYR A 312 -9.06 6.92 1.97
CA TYR A 312 -9.24 5.66 2.71
C TYR A 312 -9.41 4.45 1.79
N ILE A 313 -10.25 4.53 0.75
CA ILE A 313 -10.47 3.39 -0.16
C ILE A 313 -9.23 3.08 -1.01
N THR A 314 -8.42 4.10 -1.31
CA THR A 314 -7.17 3.91 -2.04
C THR A 314 -6.01 3.50 -1.14
N THR A 315 -6.26 3.36 0.16
CA THR A 315 -5.25 3.08 1.18
C THR A 315 -4.09 4.08 1.19
N THR A 316 -4.33 5.31 0.72
CA THR A 316 -3.29 6.35 0.70
C THR A 316 -3.13 7.00 2.07
N GLY A 317 -4.23 7.29 2.77
CA GLY A 317 -4.18 7.80 4.13
C GLY A 317 -3.78 9.27 4.29
N PHE A 318 -3.77 10.08 3.24
CA PHE A 318 -3.60 11.52 3.39
C PHE A 318 -4.78 12.18 4.13
N GLY A 319 -4.48 13.16 4.97
CA GLY A 319 -5.45 14.02 5.65
C GLY A 319 -5.56 15.40 5.00
N GLN A 320 -6.76 15.76 4.55
CA GLN A 320 -7.09 17.11 4.09
C GLN A 320 -8.01 17.83 5.09
N ALA A 321 -8.65 17.08 5.96
CA ALA A 321 -9.46 17.58 7.06
C ALA A 321 -9.24 16.70 8.31
N ASP A 322 -9.39 17.31 9.49
CA ASP A 322 -9.38 16.57 10.74
C ASP A 322 -10.70 15.82 10.92
N ASN A 323 -10.63 14.49 10.92
CA ASN A 323 -11.79 13.62 11.09
C ASN A 323 -12.14 13.31 12.56
N SER A 324 -11.38 13.83 13.52
CA SER A 324 -11.64 13.59 14.95
C SER A 324 -13.02 14.14 15.39
N GLY A 325 -13.40 15.28 14.85
CA GLY A 325 -14.72 15.92 15.08
C GLY A 325 -15.83 15.47 14.11
N TRP A 326 -15.57 14.49 13.23
CA TRP A 326 -16.58 14.05 12.27
C TRP A 326 -17.67 13.18 12.90
N PRO A 327 -18.91 13.23 12.35
CA PRO A 327 -19.98 12.35 12.81
C PRO A 327 -19.58 10.88 12.74
N LEU A 328 -20.10 10.09 13.68
CA LEU A 328 -19.79 8.65 13.77
C LEU A 328 -20.10 7.91 12.47
N LEU A 329 -21.17 8.28 11.75
CA LEU A 329 -21.52 7.68 10.46
C LEU A 329 -20.41 7.93 9.42
N ALA A 330 -19.89 9.17 9.33
CA ALA A 330 -18.80 9.50 8.39
C ALA A 330 -17.56 8.67 8.70
N ASN A 331 -17.11 8.62 9.96
CA ASN A 331 -15.97 7.84 10.39
C ASN A 331 -16.16 6.32 10.17
N THR A 332 -17.40 5.80 10.40
CA THR A 332 -17.72 4.39 10.11
C THR A 332 -17.58 4.06 8.63
N ILE A 333 -18.04 4.96 7.75
CA ILE A 333 -17.88 4.80 6.30
C ILE A 333 -16.38 4.72 5.94
N LEU A 334 -15.54 5.60 6.50
CA LEU A 334 -14.09 5.57 6.26
C LEU A 334 -13.47 4.25 6.70
N ILE A 335 -13.82 3.71 7.87
CA ILE A 335 -13.35 2.39 8.34
C ILE A 335 -13.77 1.26 7.40
N VAL A 336 -15.02 1.27 6.93
CA VAL A 336 -15.50 0.27 5.96
C VAL A 336 -14.71 0.36 4.64
N LEU A 337 -14.37 1.56 4.18
CA LEU A 337 -13.54 1.76 3.00
C LEU A 337 -12.09 1.30 3.20
N ALA A 338 -11.54 1.47 4.41
CA ALA A 338 -10.22 0.96 4.79
C ALA A 338 -10.12 -0.58 4.73
N ILE A 339 -11.23 -1.29 4.99
CA ILE A 339 -11.31 -2.75 4.82
C ILE A 339 -11.50 -3.13 3.34
N HIS A 340 -12.32 -2.35 2.60
CA HIS A 340 -12.67 -2.63 1.21
C HIS A 340 -11.45 -2.49 0.27
N CYS A 341 -10.69 -1.40 0.40
CA CYS A 341 -9.50 -1.06 -0.38
C CYS A 341 -9.71 -0.93 -1.90
N GLY A 342 -8.61 -0.67 -2.65
CA GLY A 342 -8.62 -0.49 -4.10
C GLY A 342 -8.58 -1.78 -4.91
N CYS A 343 -8.31 -1.68 -6.22
CA CYS A 343 -8.32 -2.81 -7.14
C CYS A 343 -7.06 -3.67 -7.05
N SER A 344 -7.17 -4.96 -7.33
CA SER A 344 -6.00 -5.83 -7.53
C SER A 344 -5.13 -5.34 -8.69
N GLY A 345 -3.82 -5.52 -8.58
CA GLY A 345 -2.87 -5.02 -9.58
C GLY A 345 -2.65 -3.51 -9.54
N SER A 346 -2.98 -2.87 -8.42
CA SER A 346 -2.59 -1.52 -8.01
C SER A 346 -1.58 -1.57 -6.86
N THR A 347 -1.23 -0.43 -6.31
CA THR A 347 -0.34 -0.30 -5.15
C THR A 347 -1.04 -0.48 -3.80
N THR A 348 -2.37 -0.61 -3.76
CA THR A 348 -3.17 -0.69 -2.53
C THR A 348 -2.96 -1.96 -1.72
N GLY A 349 -3.14 -1.90 -0.41
CA GLY A 349 -3.16 -3.04 0.51
C GLY A 349 -4.54 -3.72 0.65
N GLY A 350 -4.77 -4.42 1.76
CA GLY A 350 -6.05 -4.94 2.23
C GLY A 350 -6.75 -6.00 1.38
N ILE A 351 -8.09 -6.10 1.50
CA ILE A 351 -8.88 -7.18 0.85
C ILE A 351 -8.94 -7.04 -0.67
N LYS A 352 -8.99 -5.83 -1.17
CA LYS A 352 -9.09 -5.43 -2.59
C LYS A 352 -10.51 -5.55 -3.18
N ALA A 353 -10.88 -4.54 -3.98
CA ALA A 353 -12.20 -4.39 -4.59
C ALA A 353 -12.64 -5.59 -5.43
N ASP A 354 -11.71 -6.25 -6.13
CA ASP A 354 -12.00 -7.44 -6.93
C ASP A 354 -12.56 -8.59 -6.08
N ARG A 355 -11.94 -8.86 -4.92
CA ARG A 355 -12.37 -9.91 -4.01
C ARG A 355 -13.73 -9.59 -3.41
N MET A 356 -13.95 -8.33 -3.01
CA MET A 356 -15.25 -7.87 -2.52
C MET A 356 -16.34 -8.01 -3.59
N TYR A 357 -16.07 -7.60 -4.84
CA TYR A 357 -17.01 -7.73 -5.95
C TYR A 357 -17.36 -9.19 -6.27
N ILE A 358 -16.35 -10.09 -6.29
CA ILE A 358 -16.56 -11.52 -6.51
C ILE A 358 -17.43 -12.12 -5.40
N SER A 359 -17.14 -11.79 -4.13
CA SER A 359 -17.89 -12.30 -2.98
C SER A 359 -19.34 -11.85 -3.01
N LEU A 360 -19.62 -10.57 -3.28
CA LEU A 360 -20.99 -10.07 -3.39
C LEU A 360 -21.75 -10.76 -4.53
N LYS A 361 -21.09 -10.99 -5.68
CA LYS A 361 -21.68 -11.72 -6.80
C LYS A 361 -21.95 -13.19 -6.48
N ALA A 362 -21.06 -13.84 -5.75
CA ALA A 362 -21.22 -15.23 -5.34
C ALA A 362 -22.35 -15.38 -4.32
N ILE A 363 -22.41 -14.52 -3.30
CA ILE A 363 -23.49 -14.47 -2.31
C ILE A 363 -24.85 -14.28 -3.02
N TRP A 364 -24.92 -13.31 -3.95
CA TRP A 364 -26.15 -13.12 -4.72
C TRP A 364 -26.52 -14.32 -5.58
N GLY A 365 -25.53 -14.96 -6.20
CA GLY A 365 -25.72 -16.19 -6.98
C GLY A 365 -26.27 -17.35 -6.14
N ASP A 366 -25.72 -17.55 -4.94
CA ASP A 366 -26.19 -18.57 -4.00
C ASP A 366 -27.60 -18.28 -3.47
N PHE A 367 -27.91 -17.02 -3.22
CA PHE A 367 -29.27 -16.61 -2.85
C PHE A 367 -30.27 -16.93 -3.97
N GLN A 368 -29.95 -16.58 -5.24
CA GLN A 368 -30.78 -16.90 -6.39
C GLN A 368 -30.93 -18.42 -6.60
N LYS A 369 -29.87 -19.19 -6.38
CA LYS A 369 -29.93 -20.65 -6.47
C LYS A 369 -30.88 -21.27 -5.43
N ARG A 370 -30.98 -20.69 -4.22
CA ARG A 370 -31.93 -21.13 -3.19
C ARG A 370 -33.39 -20.79 -3.57
N LEU A 371 -33.61 -19.65 -4.23
CA LEU A 371 -34.94 -19.26 -4.72
C LEU A 371 -35.37 -20.08 -5.94
N HIS A 372 -34.41 -20.46 -6.80
CA HIS A 372 -34.65 -21.18 -8.05
C HIS A 372 -33.74 -22.43 -8.14
N PRO A 373 -34.04 -23.53 -7.40
CA PRO A 373 -33.15 -24.69 -7.29
C PRO A 373 -32.83 -25.40 -8.62
N SER A 374 -33.73 -25.32 -9.59
CA SER A 374 -33.54 -25.89 -10.93
C SER A 374 -32.63 -25.07 -11.86
N SER A 375 -32.26 -23.84 -11.45
CA SER A 375 -31.49 -22.94 -12.29
C SER A 375 -29.97 -23.05 -12.03
N LEU A 376 -29.18 -23.06 -13.10
CA LEU A 376 -27.71 -23.06 -13.01
C LEU A 376 -27.18 -21.63 -12.88
N PHE A 377 -26.94 -21.17 -11.67
CA PHE A 377 -26.27 -19.91 -11.42
C PHE A 377 -24.76 -20.12 -11.30
N ARG A 378 -24.00 -19.38 -12.12
CA ARG A 378 -22.53 -19.36 -12.06
C ARG A 378 -22.06 -17.91 -11.88
N THR A 379 -21.11 -17.69 -10.96
CA THR A 379 -20.53 -16.39 -10.72
C THR A 379 -19.82 -15.88 -11.98
N ARG A 380 -20.23 -14.73 -12.48
CA ARG A 380 -19.66 -14.09 -13.69
C ARG A 380 -19.04 -12.73 -13.36
N VAL A 381 -17.81 -12.51 -13.86
CA VAL A 381 -17.11 -11.23 -13.77
C VAL A 381 -16.61 -10.86 -15.17
N GLY A 382 -16.91 -9.66 -15.64
CA GLY A 382 -16.52 -9.22 -16.98
C GLY A 382 -17.03 -10.14 -18.11
N GLY A 383 -18.23 -10.71 -17.96
CA GLY A 383 -18.81 -11.65 -18.95
C GLY A 383 -18.30 -13.09 -18.85
N ARG A 384 -17.30 -13.38 -18.04
CA ARG A 384 -16.70 -14.72 -17.87
C ARG A 384 -17.23 -15.43 -16.64
N VAL A 385 -17.45 -16.73 -16.76
CA VAL A 385 -17.76 -17.63 -15.65
C VAL A 385 -16.48 -17.88 -14.86
N LEU A 386 -16.50 -17.66 -13.54
CA LEU A 386 -15.40 -18.02 -12.65
C LEU A 386 -15.48 -19.51 -12.29
N VAL A 387 -14.31 -20.12 -12.14
CA VAL A 387 -14.18 -21.48 -11.61
C VAL A 387 -14.48 -21.43 -10.10
N GLU A 388 -15.17 -22.45 -9.59
CA GLU A 388 -15.60 -22.54 -8.19
C GLU A 388 -14.41 -22.46 -7.22
N ASP A 389 -13.29 -23.09 -7.54
CA ASP A 389 -12.04 -23.00 -6.74
C ASP A 389 -11.54 -21.55 -6.57
N THR A 390 -11.73 -20.71 -7.59
CA THR A 390 -11.37 -19.28 -7.50
C THR A 390 -12.27 -18.54 -6.53
N VAL A 391 -13.57 -18.82 -6.56
CA VAL A 391 -14.55 -18.22 -5.65
C VAL A 391 -14.27 -18.66 -4.21
N ASN A 392 -14.04 -19.95 -3.98
CA ASN A 392 -13.70 -20.52 -2.67
C ASN A 392 -12.38 -19.92 -2.12
N SER A 393 -11.38 -19.73 -2.97
CA SER A 393 -10.10 -19.08 -2.57
C SER A 393 -10.30 -17.63 -2.12
N VAL A 394 -11.23 -16.91 -2.75
CA VAL A 394 -11.57 -15.53 -2.34
C VAL A 394 -12.26 -15.53 -0.98
N PHE A 395 -13.23 -16.40 -0.75
CA PHE A 395 -13.87 -16.49 0.56
C PHE A 395 -12.89 -16.90 1.65
N LEU A 396 -12.03 -17.89 1.38
CA LEU A 396 -11.00 -18.32 2.32
C LEU A 396 -10.07 -17.16 2.70
N TYR A 397 -9.67 -16.32 1.73
CA TYR A 397 -8.84 -15.16 2.00
C TYR A 397 -9.56 -14.15 2.91
N ILE A 398 -10.84 -13.84 2.63
CA ILE A 398 -11.61 -12.89 3.43
C ILE A 398 -11.80 -13.40 4.87
N VAL A 399 -12.12 -14.68 5.05
CA VAL A 399 -12.25 -15.29 6.38
C VAL A 399 -10.93 -15.21 7.13
N LEU A 400 -9.82 -15.54 6.47
CA LEU A 400 -8.48 -15.46 7.07
C LEU A 400 -8.09 -14.03 7.43
N TYR A 401 -8.41 -13.04 6.57
CA TYR A 401 -8.18 -11.63 6.84
C TYR A 401 -8.93 -11.16 8.10
N ILE A 402 -10.22 -11.50 8.20
CA ILE A 402 -11.04 -11.17 9.37
C ILE A 402 -10.50 -11.86 10.64
N PHE A 403 -10.03 -13.10 10.51
CA PHE A 403 -9.45 -13.84 11.64
C PHE A 403 -8.15 -13.18 12.14
N VAL A 404 -7.24 -12.79 11.23
CA VAL A 404 -6.01 -12.08 11.58
C VAL A 404 -6.36 -10.72 12.23
N LEU A 405 -7.28 -9.96 11.63
CA LEU A 405 -7.77 -8.69 12.18
C LEU A 405 -8.29 -8.86 13.61
N PHE A 406 -9.11 -9.87 13.88
CA PHE A 406 -9.64 -10.13 15.21
C PHE A 406 -8.54 -10.50 16.22
N LEU A 407 -7.59 -11.36 15.83
CA LEU A 407 -6.47 -11.73 16.71
C LEU A 407 -5.59 -10.53 17.05
N SER A 408 -5.24 -9.70 16.06
CA SER A 408 -4.44 -8.51 16.27
C SER A 408 -5.18 -7.48 17.13
N PHE A 409 -6.46 -7.26 16.87
CA PHE A 409 -7.30 -6.39 17.70
C PHE A 409 -7.29 -6.79 19.17
N VAL A 410 -7.50 -8.09 19.46
CA VAL A 410 -7.46 -8.61 20.85
C VAL A 410 -6.05 -8.44 21.45
N ALA A 411 -4.99 -8.73 20.68
CA ALA A 411 -3.63 -8.58 21.16
C ALA A 411 -3.28 -7.12 21.50
N VAL A 412 -3.76 -6.16 20.70
CA VAL A 412 -3.55 -4.72 20.96
C VAL A 412 -4.38 -4.25 22.16
N LEU A 413 -5.60 -4.76 22.37
CA LEU A 413 -6.38 -4.48 23.57
C LEU A 413 -5.68 -4.97 24.85
N ILE A 414 -5.02 -6.13 24.81
CA ILE A 414 -4.21 -6.64 25.93
C ILE A 414 -3.05 -5.68 26.25
N CYS A 415 -2.55 -4.93 25.26
CA CYS A 415 -1.53 -3.90 25.49
C CYS A 415 -2.08 -2.62 26.17
N GLY A 416 -3.39 -2.52 26.42
CA GLY A 416 -4.01 -1.42 27.16
C GLY A 416 -4.49 -0.24 26.31
N LEU A 417 -4.63 -0.41 24.98
CA LEU A 417 -5.21 0.62 24.12
C LEU A 417 -6.73 0.67 24.26
N ASP A 418 -7.31 1.86 24.03
CA ASP A 418 -8.75 2.03 23.94
C ASP A 418 -9.35 1.25 22.77
N ILE A 419 -10.61 0.86 22.88
CA ILE A 419 -11.32 0.05 21.87
C ILE A 419 -11.31 0.75 20.51
N ALA A 420 -11.50 2.07 20.45
CA ALA A 420 -11.53 2.83 19.20
C ALA A 420 -10.16 2.84 18.52
N ASP A 421 -9.09 3.10 19.26
CA ASP A 421 -7.72 3.12 18.75
C ASP A 421 -7.25 1.70 18.38
N ALA A 422 -7.55 0.70 19.24
CA ALA A 422 -7.19 -0.69 18.95
C ALA A 422 -7.88 -1.21 17.68
N PHE A 423 -9.19 -0.98 17.54
CA PHE A 423 -9.97 -1.45 16.40
C PHE A 423 -9.58 -0.73 15.11
N SER A 424 -9.58 0.60 15.12
CA SER A 424 -9.26 1.39 13.93
C SER A 424 -7.78 1.28 13.55
N GLY A 425 -6.86 1.22 14.52
CA GLY A 425 -5.44 1.04 14.30
C GLY A 425 -5.10 -0.31 13.67
N THR A 426 -5.75 -1.39 14.12
CA THR A 426 -5.58 -2.71 13.52
C THR A 426 -6.08 -2.72 12.06
N ILE A 427 -7.25 -2.12 11.79
CA ILE A 427 -7.78 -2.01 10.42
C ILE A 427 -6.86 -1.15 9.55
N ALA A 428 -6.42 0.00 10.05
CA ALA A 428 -5.53 0.91 9.34
C ALA A 428 -4.18 0.25 9.01
N SER A 429 -3.63 -0.53 9.96
CA SER A 429 -2.38 -1.26 9.79
C SER A 429 -2.51 -2.43 8.82
N LEU A 430 -3.50 -3.31 9.00
CA LEU A 430 -3.72 -4.47 8.15
C LEU A 430 -4.24 -4.08 6.75
N GLY A 431 -4.96 -2.96 6.64
CA GLY A 431 -5.38 -2.35 5.37
C GLY A 431 -4.28 -1.57 4.65
N ASN A 432 -3.17 -1.25 5.33
CA ASN A 432 -2.12 -0.34 4.89
C ASN A 432 -2.68 1.06 4.52
N VAL A 433 -3.50 1.63 5.39
CA VAL A 433 -4.18 2.92 5.16
C VAL A 433 -3.52 4.07 5.93
N GLY A 434 -3.01 3.79 7.13
CA GLY A 434 -2.33 4.72 8.02
C GLY A 434 -3.21 5.31 9.11
N PRO A 435 -4.06 6.29 8.81
CA PRO A 435 -4.93 6.88 9.83
C PRO A 435 -6.09 5.96 10.24
N GLY A 436 -6.42 6.01 11.53
CA GLY A 436 -7.60 5.38 12.12
C GLY A 436 -8.65 6.40 12.55
N ILE A 437 -9.20 6.21 13.76
CA ILE A 437 -10.10 7.12 14.45
C ILE A 437 -9.52 7.40 15.83
N GLY A 438 -9.94 8.49 16.48
CA GLY A 438 -9.45 8.84 17.81
C GLY A 438 -8.06 9.46 17.77
N GLN A 439 -7.14 8.99 18.62
CA GLN A 439 -5.77 9.52 18.71
C GLN A 439 -4.96 9.33 17.43
N ILE A 440 -5.29 8.32 16.63
CA ILE A 440 -4.65 7.99 15.36
C ILE A 440 -5.48 8.43 14.15
N GLY A 441 -6.33 9.45 14.32
CA GLY A 441 -7.06 10.07 13.21
C GLY A 441 -6.13 10.69 12.16
N THR A 442 -6.71 11.40 11.19
CA THR A 442 -5.96 11.97 10.04
C THR A 442 -4.86 12.96 10.44
N MET A 443 -4.94 13.58 11.62
CA MET A 443 -3.94 14.50 12.19
C MET A 443 -3.21 13.89 13.40
N GLY A 444 -3.48 12.62 13.72
CA GLY A 444 -2.89 11.92 14.85
C GLY A 444 -1.65 11.11 14.48
N ASN A 445 -1.01 10.51 15.50
CA ASN A 445 0.15 9.65 15.33
C ASN A 445 0.18 8.52 16.37
N TYR A 446 1.15 7.61 16.22
CA TYR A 446 1.31 6.41 17.07
C TYR A 446 2.39 6.58 18.15
N SER A 447 2.87 7.81 18.43
CA SER A 447 4.01 8.06 19.33
C SER A 447 3.77 7.55 20.75
N GLU A 448 2.57 7.73 21.29
CA GLU A 448 2.23 7.42 22.69
C GLU A 448 1.95 5.93 22.95
N PHE A 449 1.77 5.13 21.89
CA PHE A 449 1.41 3.72 22.07
C PHE A 449 2.57 2.89 22.63
N PRO A 450 2.27 1.85 23.41
CA PRO A 450 3.28 0.92 23.92
C PRO A 450 4.09 0.25 22.81
N ALA A 451 5.37 -0.01 23.06
CA ALA A 451 6.27 -0.62 22.07
C ALA A 451 5.74 -1.96 21.53
N ILE A 452 5.09 -2.76 22.37
CA ILE A 452 4.50 -4.05 21.98
C ILE A 452 3.34 -3.83 21.01
N ALA A 453 2.45 -2.86 21.27
CA ALA A 453 1.36 -2.53 20.36
C ALA A 453 1.90 -2.04 19.00
N LYS A 454 2.91 -1.16 18.99
CA LYS A 454 3.60 -0.73 17.77
C LYS A 454 4.15 -1.92 16.99
N PHE A 455 4.75 -2.89 17.67
CA PHE A 455 5.28 -4.10 17.04
C PHE A 455 4.17 -4.95 16.40
N ILE A 456 3.03 -5.13 17.09
CA ILE A 456 1.87 -5.85 16.53
C ILE A 456 1.36 -5.15 15.26
N PHE A 457 1.17 -3.83 15.30
CA PHE A 457 0.78 -3.06 14.12
C PHE A 457 1.76 -3.23 12.95
N THR A 458 3.09 -3.33 13.21
CA THR A 458 4.06 -3.57 12.12
C THR A 458 3.92 -4.97 11.53
N ILE A 459 3.51 -5.97 12.29
CA ILE A 459 3.17 -7.30 11.77
C ILE A 459 1.93 -7.21 10.87
N ASP A 460 0.90 -6.49 11.29
CA ASP A 460 -0.31 -6.27 10.49
C ASP A 460 -0.01 -5.55 9.18
N MET A 461 0.79 -4.48 9.22
CA MET A 461 1.26 -3.76 8.03
C MET A 461 1.95 -4.70 7.04
N PHE A 462 2.78 -5.61 7.54
CA PHE A 462 3.48 -6.59 6.73
C PHE A 462 2.54 -7.63 6.13
N PHE A 463 1.58 -8.14 6.91
CA PHE A 463 0.54 -9.06 6.43
C PHE A 463 -0.36 -8.42 5.37
N GLY A 464 -0.74 -7.18 5.56
CA GLY A 464 -1.55 -6.43 4.59
C GLY A 464 -0.84 -6.24 3.25
N ARG A 465 0.46 -5.92 3.29
CA ARG A 465 1.25 -5.58 2.11
C ARG A 465 1.67 -6.77 1.27
N VAL A 466 2.20 -7.81 1.90
CA VAL A 466 2.73 -9.01 1.24
C VAL A 466 1.63 -10.02 0.94
N GLU A 467 0.44 -9.76 1.42
CA GLU A 467 -0.69 -10.68 1.53
C GLU A 467 -0.42 -11.85 2.51
N ILE A 468 -1.48 -12.35 3.14
CA ILE A 468 -1.37 -13.32 4.25
C ILE A 468 -0.81 -14.67 3.77
N PHE A 469 -1.23 -15.14 2.58
CA PHE A 469 -0.85 -16.48 2.09
C PHE A 469 0.66 -16.70 1.87
N PRO A 470 1.42 -15.80 1.22
CA PRO A 470 2.87 -15.96 1.07
C PRO A 470 3.59 -16.13 2.39
N ILE A 471 3.17 -15.40 3.42
CA ILE A 471 3.80 -15.45 4.74
C ILE A 471 3.48 -16.78 5.43
N LEU A 472 2.22 -17.22 5.42
CA LEU A 472 1.82 -18.51 5.99
C LEU A 472 2.51 -19.70 5.31
N ILE A 473 2.69 -19.64 3.98
CA ILE A 473 3.44 -20.67 3.24
C ILE A 473 4.88 -20.75 3.74
N VAL A 474 5.55 -19.62 3.96
CA VAL A 474 6.93 -19.60 4.48
C VAL A 474 6.99 -20.22 5.89
N PHE A 475 6.05 -19.88 6.79
CA PHE A 475 5.98 -20.48 8.11
C PHE A 475 5.75 -21.99 8.06
N SER A 476 4.83 -22.46 7.21
CA SER A 476 4.58 -23.91 7.00
C SER A 476 5.83 -24.66 6.50
N MET A 477 6.61 -24.03 5.63
CA MET A 477 7.86 -24.60 5.10
C MET A 477 8.94 -24.75 6.16
N ILE A 478 9.01 -23.82 7.12
CA ILE A 478 9.96 -23.87 8.23
C ILE A 478 9.55 -25.00 9.21
N GLY A 479 8.25 -25.10 9.52
CA GLY A 479 7.72 -26.13 10.41
C GLY A 479 7.83 -27.56 9.86
N ASN A 480 7.65 -27.76 8.55
CA ASN A 480 7.76 -29.09 7.92
C ASN A 480 9.22 -29.60 7.71
N ARG A 481 10.24 -28.79 7.97
CA ARG A 481 11.64 -29.22 7.95
C ARG A 481 12.07 -30.00 9.21
N GLN A 482 11.20 -29.99 10.23
CA GLN A 482 11.46 -30.74 11.49
C GLN A 482 10.80 -32.12 11.51
N LYS A 483 10.10 -32.49 10.46
CA LYS A 483 9.63 -33.85 10.19
C LYS A 483 10.36 -34.43 8.98
#